data_4fc34e08267b53fcc80dd91e9d6b0bce
#
_entry.id   4fc34e08267b53fcc80dd91e9d6b0bce
#
_cell.length_a   1.000
_cell.length_b   1.000
_cell.length_c   1.000
_cell.angle_alpha   90.00
_cell.angle_beta   90.00
_cell.angle_gamma   90.00
#
_symmetry.space_group_name_H-M   'P 1'
#
loop_
_entity.id
_entity.type
_entity.pdbx_description
1 polymer ?
#
loop_
_entity_poly.entity_id
_entity_poly.type
_entity_poly.pdbx_seq_one_letter_code
_entity_poly.pdbx_strand_id
1 'polypeptide(L)'
;MTDAEIIRLVQEADLDELISLYAHYTAAENLPPLSSDQVQKIWREIERNPGVDYYAVEIEGRIVAACILTITPSFIRGGSGYGVIEHVVTHEDFRRRGLAKKLMVFILDHACTEIMLLSGRDLAPAHKLYEDLGFDKHRRTGFIKFRPKN
;
A
#
# COMPACT_ATOMS: atom_id res chain seq x y z
N MET A 1 25.23 -12.31 7.37
CA MET A 1 24.36 -11.51 8.29
C MET A 1 23.08 -11.24 7.54
N THR A 2 21.97 -11.55 8.12
CA THR A 2 20.69 -11.18 7.55
C THR A 2 20.52 -9.68 7.78
N ASP A 3 20.42 -8.92 6.70
CA ASP A 3 20.13 -7.49 6.76
C ASP A 3 18.88 -7.28 7.61
N ALA A 4 18.96 -6.37 8.58
CA ALA A 4 17.85 -6.12 9.49
C ALA A 4 16.68 -5.53 8.69
N GLU A 5 15.59 -6.30 8.59
CA GLU A 5 14.35 -5.85 7.97
C GLU A 5 13.52 -5.14 9.05
N ILE A 6 13.14 -3.89 8.80
CA ILE A 6 12.31 -3.09 9.71
C ILE A 6 11.01 -2.75 8.98
N ILE A 7 9.87 -3.05 9.62
CA ILE A 7 8.56 -2.59 9.14
C ILE A 7 8.12 -1.41 9.99
N ARG A 8 7.86 -0.29 9.35
CA ARG A 8 7.52 0.98 10.03
C ARG A 8 6.62 1.87 9.17
N LEU A 9 6.08 2.90 9.79
CA LEU A 9 5.43 3.99 9.05
C LEU A 9 6.46 4.76 8.23
N VAL A 10 6.02 5.21 7.06
CA VAL A 10 6.76 6.13 6.20
C VAL A 10 6.86 7.49 6.90
N GLN A 11 7.99 8.15 6.75
CA GLN A 11 8.28 9.49 7.25
C GLN A 11 8.54 10.44 6.10
N GLU A 12 8.52 11.75 6.34
CA GLU A 12 8.78 12.76 5.30
C GLU A 12 10.14 12.55 4.60
N ALA A 13 11.15 12.11 5.35
CA ALA A 13 12.47 11.84 4.80
C ALA A 13 12.51 10.67 3.80
N ASP A 14 11.50 9.81 3.79
CA ASP A 14 11.41 8.65 2.89
C ASP A 14 10.75 8.97 1.56
N LEU A 15 10.20 10.16 1.36
CA LEU A 15 9.32 10.47 0.23
C LEU A 15 9.98 10.29 -1.12
N ASP A 16 11.25 10.63 -1.27
CA ASP A 16 11.98 10.46 -2.54
C ASP A 16 12.11 8.97 -2.90
N GLU A 17 12.42 8.12 -1.92
CA GLU A 17 12.51 6.68 -2.13
C GLU A 17 11.13 6.05 -2.38
N LEU A 18 10.11 6.47 -1.65
CA LEU A 18 8.74 6.01 -1.84
C LEU A 18 8.22 6.34 -3.24
N ILE A 19 8.44 7.58 -3.71
CA ILE A 19 8.04 8.00 -5.06
C ILE A 19 8.80 7.22 -6.13
N SER A 20 10.11 7.00 -5.92
CA SER A 20 10.92 6.16 -6.80
C SER A 20 10.39 4.73 -6.86
N LEU A 21 9.94 4.17 -5.74
CA LEU A 21 9.35 2.85 -5.66
C LEU A 21 8.04 2.73 -6.46
N TYR A 22 7.24 3.81 -6.51
CA TYR A 22 6.01 3.88 -7.32
C TYR A 22 6.22 4.31 -8.78
N ALA A 23 7.44 4.65 -9.19
CA ALA A 23 7.72 5.22 -10.51
C ALA A 23 7.24 4.33 -11.67
N HIS A 24 7.30 3.01 -11.54
CA HIS A 24 6.83 2.10 -12.59
C HIS A 24 5.29 2.12 -12.76
N TYR A 25 4.52 2.40 -11.70
CA TYR A 25 3.06 2.57 -11.83
C TYR A 25 2.74 3.86 -12.59
N THR A 26 3.41 4.95 -12.25
CA THR A 26 3.18 6.24 -12.92
C THR A 26 3.63 6.21 -14.38
N ALA A 27 4.71 5.52 -14.70
CA ALA A 27 5.18 5.32 -16.07
C ALA A 27 4.20 4.48 -16.90
N ALA A 28 3.62 3.43 -16.32
CA ALA A 28 2.63 2.59 -17.00
C ALA A 28 1.34 3.36 -17.36
N GLU A 29 1.00 4.37 -16.57
CA GLU A 29 -0.16 5.24 -16.81
C GLU A 29 0.15 6.50 -17.61
N ASN A 30 1.40 6.69 -18.08
CA ASN A 30 1.88 7.90 -18.75
C ASN A 30 1.61 9.19 -17.95
N LEU A 31 1.72 9.11 -16.64
CA LEU A 31 1.54 10.27 -15.77
C LEU A 31 2.86 11.05 -15.65
N PRO A 32 2.80 12.39 -15.64
CA PRO A 32 3.99 13.19 -15.40
C PRO A 32 4.48 13.02 -13.95
N PRO A 33 5.80 13.13 -13.70
CA PRO A 33 6.31 13.11 -12.35
C PRO A 33 5.75 14.27 -11.52
N LEU A 34 5.57 14.03 -10.22
CA LEU A 34 5.14 15.06 -9.29
C LEU A 34 6.24 16.10 -9.07
N SER A 35 5.88 17.38 -9.01
CA SER A 35 6.79 18.41 -8.54
C SER A 35 6.98 18.32 -7.02
N SER A 36 8.09 18.89 -6.51
CA SER A 36 8.36 18.92 -5.06
C SER A 36 7.22 19.57 -4.27
N ASP A 37 6.61 20.62 -4.78
CA ASP A 37 5.49 21.28 -4.12
C ASP A 37 4.25 20.38 -4.06
N GLN A 38 3.98 19.61 -5.12
CA GLN A 38 2.89 18.63 -5.14
C GLN A 38 3.13 17.50 -4.12
N VAL A 39 4.36 16.99 -4.04
CA VAL A 39 4.75 15.98 -3.07
C VAL A 39 4.51 16.48 -1.64
N GLN A 40 5.01 17.68 -1.33
CA GLN A 40 4.84 18.28 -0.02
C GLN A 40 3.38 18.55 0.34
N LYS A 41 2.59 18.98 -0.64
CA LYS A 41 1.15 19.19 -0.44
C LYS A 41 0.44 17.88 -0.11
N ILE A 42 0.71 16.81 -0.88
CA ILE A 42 0.12 15.48 -0.66
C ILE A 42 0.53 14.94 0.71
N TRP A 43 1.83 15.07 1.07
CA TRP A 43 2.31 14.60 2.37
C TRP A 43 1.57 15.27 3.54
N ARG A 44 1.40 16.60 3.51
CA ARG A 44 0.65 17.32 4.55
C ARG A 44 -0.83 16.87 4.63
N GLU A 45 -1.43 16.49 3.51
CA GLU A 45 -2.80 15.96 3.49
C GLU A 45 -2.84 14.56 4.15
N ILE A 46 -1.83 13.73 3.91
CA ILE A 46 -1.69 12.41 4.54
C ILE A 46 -1.50 12.56 6.06
N GLU A 47 -0.57 13.41 6.51
CA GLU A 47 -0.32 13.66 7.93
C GLU A 47 -1.55 14.15 8.71
N ARG A 48 -2.45 14.88 8.05
CA ARG A 48 -3.70 15.38 8.65
C ARG A 48 -4.82 14.34 8.67
N ASN A 49 -4.64 13.23 8.02
CA ASN A 49 -5.66 12.19 7.92
C ASN A 49 -5.28 10.98 8.77
N PRO A 50 -5.79 10.88 10.02
CA PRO A 50 -5.42 9.80 10.93
C PRO A 50 -5.90 8.42 10.48
N GLY A 51 -6.72 8.35 9.42
CA GLY A 51 -7.18 7.09 8.84
C GLY A 51 -6.32 6.60 7.68
N VAL A 52 -5.21 7.26 7.34
CA VAL A 52 -4.35 6.88 6.21
C VAL A 52 -2.91 6.69 6.69
N ASP A 53 -2.44 5.45 6.62
CA ASP A 53 -1.08 5.07 7.00
C ASP A 53 -0.33 4.51 5.80
N TYR A 54 0.87 5.02 5.55
CA TYR A 54 1.83 4.44 4.64
C TYR A 54 2.83 3.60 5.42
N TYR A 55 2.85 2.29 5.15
CA TYR A 55 3.80 1.37 5.76
C TYR A 55 4.90 1.01 4.77
N ALA A 56 6.10 0.82 5.26
CA ALA A 56 7.26 0.44 4.47
C ALA A 56 8.07 -0.66 5.13
N VAL A 57 8.77 -1.42 4.30
CA VAL A 57 9.88 -2.29 4.72
C VAL A 57 11.16 -1.58 4.39
N GLU A 58 11.98 -1.36 5.42
CA GLU A 58 13.32 -0.82 5.31
C GLU A 58 14.36 -1.92 5.42
N ILE A 59 15.36 -1.89 4.56
CA ILE A 59 16.57 -2.72 4.63
C ILE A 59 17.77 -1.80 4.41
N GLU A 60 18.70 -1.79 5.35
CA GLU A 60 19.92 -0.97 5.31
C GLU A 60 19.64 0.52 5.02
N GLY A 61 18.61 1.07 5.64
CA GLY A 61 18.21 2.47 5.47
C GLY A 61 17.49 2.79 4.16
N ARG A 62 17.11 1.79 3.36
CA ARG A 62 16.39 1.96 2.09
C ARG A 62 14.98 1.40 2.18
N ILE A 63 14.01 2.12 1.64
CA ILE A 63 12.64 1.65 1.47
C ILE A 63 12.57 0.70 0.27
N VAL A 64 12.31 -0.58 0.53
CA VAL A 64 12.32 -1.64 -0.49
C VAL A 64 10.94 -2.23 -0.77
N ALA A 65 9.98 -2.01 0.10
CA ALA A 65 8.58 -2.35 -0.12
C ALA A 65 7.68 -1.36 0.61
N ALA A 66 6.48 -1.14 0.12
CA ALA A 66 5.52 -0.24 0.75
C ALA A 66 4.08 -0.66 0.43
N CYS A 67 3.14 -0.16 1.22
CA CYS A 67 1.71 -0.17 0.93
C CYS A 67 1.00 0.93 1.70
N ILE A 68 -0.26 1.16 1.35
CA ILE A 68 -1.16 2.08 2.05
C ILE A 68 -2.23 1.27 2.76
N LEU A 69 -2.51 1.61 4.01
CA LEU A 69 -3.68 1.17 4.74
C LEU A 69 -4.56 2.38 5.00
N THR A 70 -5.79 2.34 4.53
CA THR A 70 -6.80 3.33 4.87
C THR A 70 -7.84 2.69 5.78
N ILE A 71 -8.11 3.28 6.95
CA ILE A 71 -9.15 2.82 7.86
C ILE A 71 -10.27 3.86 7.89
N THR A 72 -11.47 3.39 7.57
CA THR A 72 -12.68 4.21 7.61
C THR A 72 -13.50 3.85 8.83
N PRO A 73 -13.80 4.80 9.74
CA PRO A 73 -14.76 4.59 10.82
C PRO A 73 -16.13 4.19 10.27
N SER A 74 -16.84 3.33 10.98
CA SER A 74 -18.13 2.82 10.50
C SER A 74 -19.14 2.69 11.66
N PHE A 75 -20.39 3.03 11.40
CA PHE A 75 -21.51 2.85 12.32
C PHE A 75 -22.08 1.42 12.30
N ILE A 76 -21.61 0.58 11.39
CA ILE A 76 -22.01 -0.83 11.29
C ILE A 76 -20.93 -1.73 11.90
N ARG A 77 -21.26 -3.01 12.12
CA ARG A 77 -20.35 -4.03 12.68
C ARG A 77 -19.77 -3.69 14.05
N GLY A 78 -20.64 -3.19 14.95
CA GLY A 78 -20.25 -2.92 16.33
C GLY A 78 -19.28 -1.75 16.50
N GLY A 79 -19.21 -0.86 15.52
CA GLY A 79 -18.34 0.32 15.57
C GLY A 79 -16.89 0.07 15.17
N SER A 80 -16.53 -1.17 14.78
CA SER A 80 -15.22 -1.40 14.15
C SER A 80 -15.24 -0.85 12.73
N GLY A 81 -14.23 -0.09 12.37
CA GLY A 81 -14.04 0.41 11.02
C GLY A 81 -13.76 -0.71 10.02
N TYR A 82 -13.58 -0.35 8.77
CA TYR A 82 -13.05 -1.25 7.75
C TYR A 82 -11.80 -0.65 7.11
N GLY A 83 -10.89 -1.52 6.71
CA GLY A 83 -9.63 -1.14 6.07
C GLY A 83 -9.62 -1.42 4.58
N VAL A 84 -8.86 -0.62 3.85
CA VAL A 84 -8.51 -0.87 2.45
C VAL A 84 -7.00 -0.83 2.33
N ILE A 85 -6.41 -1.88 1.74
CA ILE A 85 -4.98 -1.91 1.43
C ILE A 85 -4.81 -1.62 -0.05
N GLU A 86 -3.91 -0.68 -0.35
CA GLU A 86 -3.62 -0.23 -1.71
C GLU A 86 -2.13 -0.11 -1.95
N HIS A 87 -1.74 -0.06 -3.23
CA HIS A 87 -0.38 0.21 -3.69
C HIS A 87 0.68 -0.69 -3.03
N VAL A 88 0.40 -1.99 -2.90
CA VAL A 88 1.39 -2.96 -2.43
C VAL A 88 2.47 -3.11 -3.49
N VAL A 89 3.67 -2.70 -3.16
CA VAL A 89 4.82 -2.68 -4.09
C VAL A 89 6.08 -3.21 -3.42
N THR A 90 6.92 -3.88 -4.20
CA THR A 90 8.26 -4.30 -3.78
C THR A 90 9.25 -3.96 -4.90
N HIS A 91 10.36 -3.33 -4.52
CA HIS A 91 11.47 -3.02 -5.43
C HIS A 91 11.93 -4.28 -6.17
N GLU A 92 12.22 -4.18 -7.45
CA GLU A 92 12.50 -5.33 -8.31
C GLU A 92 13.65 -6.21 -7.80
N ASP A 93 14.73 -5.61 -7.29
CA ASP A 93 15.89 -6.34 -6.75
C ASP A 93 15.58 -7.08 -5.43
N PHE A 94 14.48 -6.75 -4.78
CA PHE A 94 14.06 -7.32 -3.50
C PHE A 94 12.84 -8.22 -3.60
N ARG A 95 12.33 -8.46 -4.81
CA ARG A 95 11.21 -9.38 -5.04
C ARG A 95 11.57 -10.82 -4.68
N ARG A 96 10.54 -11.64 -4.43
CA ARG A 96 10.66 -13.07 -4.06
C ARG A 96 11.41 -13.34 -2.76
N ARG A 97 11.61 -12.33 -1.92
CA ARG A 97 12.16 -12.46 -0.56
C ARG A 97 11.06 -12.51 0.53
N GLY A 98 9.79 -12.53 0.14
CA GLY A 98 8.65 -12.56 1.07
C GLY A 98 8.33 -11.22 1.74
N LEU A 99 8.92 -10.10 1.30
CA LEU A 99 8.75 -8.79 1.95
C LEU A 99 7.30 -8.30 1.92
N ALA A 100 6.62 -8.41 0.78
CA ALA A 100 5.21 -8.06 0.68
C ALA A 100 4.35 -8.88 1.65
N LYS A 101 4.64 -10.18 1.80
CA LYS A 101 3.94 -11.05 2.75
C LYS A 101 4.17 -10.60 4.20
N LYS A 102 5.41 -10.31 4.58
CA LYS A 102 5.74 -9.83 5.93
C LYS A 102 5.03 -8.50 6.24
N LEU A 103 5.06 -7.57 5.28
CA LEU A 103 4.38 -6.28 5.40
C LEU A 103 2.87 -6.46 5.58
N MET A 104 2.24 -7.31 4.77
CA MET A 104 0.81 -7.59 4.85
C MET A 104 0.44 -8.24 6.18
N VAL A 105 1.20 -9.24 6.65
CA VAL A 105 0.97 -9.88 7.96
C VAL A 105 1.04 -8.85 9.08
N PHE A 106 2.06 -7.99 9.07
CA PHE A 106 2.20 -6.92 10.06
C PHE A 106 0.97 -6.01 10.11
N ILE A 107 0.45 -5.61 8.95
CA ILE A 107 -0.73 -4.73 8.84
C ILE A 107 -1.99 -5.46 9.32
N LEU A 108 -2.18 -6.72 8.92
CA LEU A 108 -3.36 -7.50 9.31
C LEU A 108 -3.46 -7.70 10.83
N ASP A 109 -2.33 -7.78 11.52
CA ASP A 109 -2.30 -7.90 12.98
C ASP A 109 -2.69 -6.61 13.72
N HIS A 110 -2.64 -5.46 13.04
CA HIS A 110 -2.90 -4.14 13.62
C HIS A 110 -4.19 -3.48 13.14
N ALA A 111 -4.89 -4.13 12.21
CA ALA A 111 -6.02 -3.52 11.54
C ALA A 111 -7.38 -3.93 12.14
N CYS A 112 -8.44 -3.36 11.55
CA CYS A 112 -9.83 -3.59 11.88
C CYS A 112 -10.34 -4.98 11.45
N THR A 113 -11.58 -5.30 11.81
CA THR A 113 -12.17 -6.64 11.60
C THR A 113 -12.46 -7.00 10.14
N GLU A 114 -12.51 -6.01 9.24
CA GLU A 114 -12.68 -6.23 7.81
C GLU A 114 -11.66 -5.43 7.03
N ILE A 115 -10.89 -6.12 6.20
CA ILE A 115 -9.92 -5.51 5.30
C ILE A 115 -10.21 -5.99 3.89
N MET A 116 -10.21 -5.07 2.95
CA MET A 116 -10.38 -5.34 1.53
C MET A 116 -9.22 -4.76 0.70
N LEU A 117 -9.04 -5.28 -0.47
CA LEU A 117 -8.13 -4.74 -1.48
C LEU A 117 -8.68 -5.02 -2.88
N LEU A 118 -8.23 -4.24 -3.85
CA LEU A 118 -8.43 -4.49 -5.27
C LEU A 118 -7.07 -4.77 -5.91
N SER A 119 -7.04 -5.71 -6.83
CA SER A 119 -5.83 -6.09 -7.57
C SER A 119 -6.13 -6.20 -9.05
N GLY A 120 -5.16 -5.85 -9.89
CA GLY A 120 -5.28 -6.04 -11.34
C GLY A 120 -5.53 -7.51 -11.69
N ARG A 121 -6.38 -7.75 -12.70
CA ARG A 121 -6.81 -9.10 -13.08
C ARG A 121 -5.66 -10.03 -13.46
N ASP A 122 -4.60 -9.49 -14.05
CA ASP A 122 -3.49 -10.25 -14.62
C ASP A 122 -2.29 -10.40 -13.66
N LEU A 123 -2.46 -10.02 -12.39
CA LEU A 123 -1.39 -10.06 -11.37
C LEU A 123 -1.43 -11.38 -10.58
N ALA A 124 -1.27 -12.51 -11.25
CA ALA A 124 -1.34 -13.84 -10.64
C ALA A 124 -0.44 -14.04 -9.40
N PRO A 125 0.83 -13.57 -9.36
CA PRO A 125 1.65 -13.68 -8.16
C PRO A 125 1.09 -12.92 -6.95
N ALA A 126 0.49 -11.73 -7.18
CA ALA A 126 -0.15 -10.96 -6.14
C ALA A 126 -1.43 -11.64 -5.64
N HIS A 127 -2.24 -12.20 -6.54
CA HIS A 127 -3.43 -12.96 -6.18
C HIS A 127 -3.09 -14.16 -5.29
N LYS A 128 -2.04 -14.91 -5.64
CA LYS A 128 -1.58 -16.01 -4.80
C LYS A 128 -1.18 -15.53 -3.40
N LEU A 129 -0.46 -14.42 -3.29
CA LEU A 129 -0.10 -13.83 -2.00
C LEU A 129 -1.34 -13.52 -1.16
N TYR A 130 -2.34 -12.87 -1.74
CA TYR A 130 -3.56 -12.50 -1.02
C TYR A 130 -4.39 -13.72 -0.61
N GLU A 131 -4.52 -14.71 -1.47
CA GLU A 131 -5.20 -15.97 -1.16
C GLU A 131 -4.48 -16.74 -0.04
N ASP A 132 -3.15 -16.80 -0.06
CA ASP A 132 -2.33 -17.41 1.00
C ASP A 132 -2.48 -16.69 2.35
N LEU A 133 -2.85 -15.41 2.35
CA LEU A 133 -3.16 -14.59 3.53
C LEU A 133 -4.64 -14.66 3.94
N GLY A 134 -5.47 -15.44 3.26
CA GLY A 134 -6.87 -15.64 3.60
C GLY A 134 -7.85 -14.65 2.98
N PHE A 135 -7.41 -13.82 2.03
CA PHE A 135 -8.33 -12.99 1.26
C PHE A 135 -9.18 -13.83 0.30
N ASP A 136 -10.48 -13.60 0.30
CA ASP A 136 -11.45 -14.29 -0.55
C ASP A 136 -11.90 -13.38 -1.70
N LYS A 137 -11.44 -13.68 -2.91
CA LYS A 137 -11.75 -12.93 -4.13
C LYS A 137 -13.19 -13.09 -4.63
N HIS A 138 -13.93 -14.06 -4.08
CA HIS A 138 -15.31 -14.35 -4.49
C HIS A 138 -16.37 -13.76 -3.56
N ARG A 139 -15.95 -13.23 -2.41
CA ARG A 139 -16.88 -12.73 -1.38
C ARG A 139 -17.60 -11.45 -1.79
N ARG A 140 -16.99 -10.61 -2.61
CA ARG A 140 -17.55 -9.35 -3.10
C ARG A 140 -17.09 -9.06 -4.52
N THR A 141 -17.84 -8.26 -5.25
CA THR A 141 -17.49 -7.78 -6.59
C THR A 141 -17.12 -6.31 -6.52
N GLY A 142 -15.95 -5.96 -7.04
CA GLY A 142 -15.50 -4.58 -7.18
C GLY A 142 -16.06 -3.92 -8.44
N PHE A 143 -16.47 -2.65 -8.33
CA PHE A 143 -16.89 -1.81 -9.45
C PHE A 143 -16.02 -0.56 -9.48
N ILE A 144 -15.41 -0.27 -10.62
CA ILE A 144 -14.54 0.90 -10.82
C ILE A 144 -15.15 1.77 -11.90
N LYS A 145 -15.23 3.08 -11.63
CA LYS A 145 -15.64 4.08 -12.61
C LYS A 145 -14.61 5.19 -12.70
N PHE A 146 -14.07 5.39 -13.87
CA PHE A 146 -13.22 6.53 -14.17
C PHE A 146 -14.06 7.73 -14.60
N ARG A 147 -13.73 8.91 -14.11
CA ARG A 147 -14.30 10.14 -14.65
C ARG A 147 -13.53 10.52 -15.92
N PRO A 148 -14.23 10.98 -16.98
CA PRO A 148 -13.54 11.57 -18.12
C PRO A 148 -12.65 12.73 -17.63
N LYS A 149 -11.43 12.82 -18.16
CA LYS A 149 -10.63 14.04 -17.99
C LYS A 149 -11.29 15.12 -18.84
N ASN A 150 -11.74 16.21 -18.21
CA ASN A 150 -12.20 17.41 -18.91
C ASN A 150 -11.01 18.09 -19.59
#